data_2125f6a43a08b237b2ede8e344f726c7
#
_entry.id   2125f6a43a08b237b2ede8e344f726c7
#
_cell.length_a   1.000
_cell.length_b   1.000
_cell.length_c   1.000
_cell.angle_alpha   90.00
_cell.angle_beta   90.00
_cell.angle_gamma   90.00
#
_symmetry.space_group_name_H-M   'P 1'
#
loop_
_entity.id
_entity.type
_entity.pdbx_description
1 polymer ?
#
loop_
_entity_poly.entity_id
_entity_poly.type
_entity_poly.pdbx_seq_one_letter_code
_entity_poly.pdbx_strand_id
1 'polypeptide(L)'
;MPVPTLGDRPAVVSNEFRAGKQVNGPQEHVGVDLMFRRRDPRDLIAAFPPKTTNGTSLFFMPDGISALAASAGTVAFADMTLMGNSVIVQHPNGWATYYTHLATLAVKRGDAVRAGQPLGTIGASPIDGEHLKHLHFELWKGGKRSGVVDPAPYLDTWTRVTAPWSPLLVASNTSTLRNGAMSAYRRVGERGEAYPEWVRALKGKAGVYIIRDADTHECLYVGSSVGRLYDTLTRHFQTWRRWKGFWKGQYGEGADPGLTYPRAAVEVAVRLTSSNDALDEEMRVIARLRPRDNQIGQPDAATDETIPF
;
A
#
# COMPACT_ATOMS: atom_id res chain seq x y z
N MET A 1 7.90 22.15 -0.35
CA MET A 1 7.92 20.69 -0.10
C MET A 1 6.82 20.05 -0.94
N PRO A 2 7.11 19.04 -1.81
CA PRO A 2 6.12 18.47 -2.72
C PRO A 2 5.06 17.57 -2.03
N VAL A 3 5.24 17.24 -0.76
CA VAL A 3 4.26 16.55 0.08
C VAL A 3 3.99 17.41 1.29
N PRO A 4 2.72 17.64 1.69
CA PRO A 4 2.40 18.42 2.88
C PRO A 4 2.83 17.69 4.15
N THR A 5 2.93 18.41 5.26
CA THR A 5 3.09 17.82 6.59
C THR A 5 1.76 17.25 7.05
N LEU A 6 1.75 16.03 7.56
CA LEU A 6 0.58 15.35 8.10
C LEU A 6 0.50 15.59 9.61
N GLY A 7 -0.31 16.58 10.03
CA GLY A 7 -0.27 17.05 11.39
C GLY A 7 1.13 17.56 11.76
N ASP A 8 1.77 16.93 12.73
CA ASP A 8 3.15 17.21 13.17
C ASP A 8 4.22 16.34 12.45
N ARG A 9 3.83 15.55 11.45
CA ARG A 9 4.73 14.63 10.73
C ARG A 9 5.09 15.19 9.37
N PRO A 10 6.33 15.61 9.15
CA PRO A 10 6.81 15.93 7.82
C PRO A 10 6.95 14.66 6.96
N ALA A 11 6.73 14.79 5.66
CA ALA A 11 7.16 13.77 4.73
C ALA A 11 8.70 13.70 4.71
N VAL A 12 9.21 12.49 4.56
CA VAL A 12 10.65 12.19 4.55
C VAL A 12 10.99 11.36 3.30
N VAL A 13 12.27 11.33 2.96
CA VAL A 13 12.78 10.44 1.92
C VAL A 13 12.73 9.01 2.45
N SER A 14 11.94 8.16 1.81
CA SER A 14 11.81 6.73 2.13
C SER A 14 12.68 5.85 1.22
N ASN A 15 13.04 6.37 0.03
CA ASN A 15 13.94 5.75 -0.91
C ASN A 15 14.79 6.84 -1.57
N GLU A 16 16.11 6.67 -1.53
CA GLU A 16 17.07 7.71 -1.87
C GLU A 16 17.35 7.78 -3.39
N PHE A 17 17.86 8.93 -3.83
CA PHE A 17 18.40 9.11 -5.16
C PHE A 17 19.66 8.24 -5.36
N ARG A 18 19.70 7.51 -6.47
CA ARG A 18 20.83 6.69 -6.88
C ARG A 18 21.00 6.83 -8.40
N ALA A 19 21.94 7.65 -8.82
CA ALA A 19 22.31 7.77 -10.23
C ALA A 19 23.31 6.68 -10.63
N GLY A 20 23.09 6.08 -11.79
CA GLY A 20 23.96 5.08 -12.39
C GLY A 20 23.59 3.65 -12.05
N LYS A 21 23.80 2.72 -13.00
CA LYS A 21 23.55 1.30 -12.80
C LYS A 21 24.64 0.73 -11.89
N GLN A 22 24.25 0.25 -10.72
CA GLN A 22 25.14 -0.52 -9.86
C GLN A 22 25.07 -2.00 -10.27
N VAL A 23 26.19 -2.56 -10.70
CA VAL A 23 26.35 -4.00 -10.87
C VAL A 23 26.45 -4.61 -9.46
N ASN A 24 25.50 -5.46 -9.08
CA ASN A 24 25.38 -6.10 -7.76
C ASN A 24 24.94 -5.18 -6.60
N GLY A 25 24.26 -4.07 -6.87
CA GLY A 25 23.69 -3.17 -5.87
C GLY A 25 22.20 -2.85 -6.10
N PRO A 26 21.60 -1.96 -5.29
CA PRO A 26 20.25 -1.46 -5.53
C PRO A 26 20.13 -0.88 -6.94
N GLN A 27 18.98 -1.11 -7.58
CA GLN A 27 18.73 -0.58 -8.92
C GLN A 27 18.80 0.96 -8.95
N GLU A 28 19.08 1.52 -10.12
CA GLU A 28 19.06 2.96 -10.35
C GLU A 28 17.72 3.58 -9.94
N HIS A 29 17.78 4.68 -9.20
CA HIS A 29 16.61 5.44 -8.78
C HIS A 29 16.86 6.93 -9.04
N VAL A 30 16.26 7.47 -10.10
CA VAL A 30 16.51 8.84 -10.59
C VAL A 30 15.54 9.84 -9.98
N GLY A 31 15.40 9.81 -8.67
CA GLY A 31 14.52 10.67 -7.89
C GLY A 31 14.57 10.29 -6.43
N VAL A 32 13.62 10.76 -5.68
CA VAL A 32 13.40 10.33 -4.29
C VAL A 32 11.95 9.92 -4.11
N ASP A 33 11.71 8.91 -3.30
CA ASP A 33 10.36 8.55 -2.88
C ASP A 33 10.05 9.22 -1.54
N LEU A 34 8.91 9.89 -1.47
CA LEU A 34 8.47 10.65 -0.31
C LEU A 34 7.28 9.97 0.34
N MET A 35 7.41 9.67 1.63
CA MET A 35 6.39 9.08 2.48
C MET A 35 6.45 9.69 3.90
N PHE A 36 5.51 9.30 4.75
CA PHE A 36 5.58 9.60 6.19
C PHE A 36 6.24 8.47 6.93
N ARG A 37 7.12 8.80 7.89
CA ARG A 37 7.76 7.79 8.73
C ARG A 37 6.85 7.42 9.90
N ARG A 38 6.71 6.14 10.20
CA ARG A 38 6.07 5.66 11.41
C ARG A 38 6.98 5.94 12.61
N ARG A 39 6.44 6.48 13.68
CA ARG A 39 7.18 6.80 14.90
C ARG A 39 7.25 5.63 15.87
N ASP A 40 6.18 4.84 15.92
CA ASP A 40 6.04 3.68 16.79
C ASP A 40 5.23 2.60 16.03
N PRO A 41 5.59 1.32 16.11
CA PRO A 41 4.73 0.24 15.63
C PRO A 41 3.31 0.31 16.18
N ARG A 42 3.11 0.83 17.40
CA ARG A 42 1.80 1.08 18.02
C ARG A 42 1.03 2.25 17.39
N ASP A 43 1.68 3.16 16.71
CA ASP A 43 1.03 4.19 15.88
C ASP A 43 0.12 3.60 14.80
N LEU A 44 0.29 2.30 14.54
CA LEU A 44 -0.46 1.55 13.52
C LEU A 44 -1.93 1.33 13.87
N ILE A 45 -2.28 1.40 15.15
CA ILE A 45 -3.59 0.93 15.63
C ILE A 45 -4.52 2.09 16.01
N ALA A 46 -3.99 3.22 16.47
CA ALA A 46 -4.79 4.23 17.14
C ALA A 46 -5.05 5.53 16.34
N ALA A 47 -4.16 5.96 15.45
CA ALA A 47 -4.22 7.29 14.84
C ALA A 47 -3.85 7.35 13.35
N PHE A 48 -3.33 6.29 12.75
CA PHE A 48 -2.85 6.27 11.38
C PHE A 48 -3.34 5.04 10.63
N PRO A 49 -3.43 5.11 9.29
CA PRO A 49 -3.81 3.96 8.48
C PRO A 49 -2.99 2.73 8.82
N PRO A 50 -3.59 1.54 8.82
CA PRO A 50 -2.89 0.30 9.08
C PRO A 50 -1.68 0.12 8.17
N LYS A 51 -0.70 -0.59 8.68
CA LYS A 51 0.60 -0.89 8.07
C LYS A 51 0.53 -1.41 6.63
N THR A 52 -0.51 -2.15 6.34
CA THR A 52 -0.68 -2.91 5.09
C THR A 52 -1.42 -2.17 4.00
N THR A 53 -2.05 -1.04 4.31
CA THR A 53 -2.91 -0.35 3.33
C THR A 53 -2.13 0.51 2.35
N ASN A 54 -1.13 1.27 2.82
CA ASN A 54 -0.50 2.29 1.99
C ASN A 54 1.00 2.45 2.28
N GLY A 55 1.73 1.36 2.47
CA GLY A 55 3.17 1.49 2.69
C GLY A 55 3.86 0.26 3.28
N THR A 56 5.05 0.48 3.80
CA THR A 56 5.89 -0.53 4.45
C THR A 56 5.75 -0.50 5.98
N SER A 57 6.52 -1.36 6.66
CA SER A 57 6.56 -1.34 8.13
C SER A 57 7.12 -0.04 8.72
N LEU A 58 7.99 0.68 7.98
CA LEU A 58 8.64 1.91 8.45
C LEU A 58 7.98 3.18 7.92
N PHE A 59 7.35 3.09 6.75
CA PHE A 59 6.79 4.24 6.04
C PHE A 59 5.35 3.98 5.61
N PHE A 60 4.59 5.04 5.40
CA PHE A 60 3.21 4.98 4.92
C PHE A 60 2.82 6.26 4.18
N MET A 61 1.80 6.16 3.34
CA MET A 61 1.16 7.28 2.67
C MET A 61 -0.35 7.12 2.78
N PRO A 62 -1.05 7.99 3.53
CA PRO A 62 -2.52 7.97 3.61
C PRO A 62 -3.16 8.28 2.25
N ASP A 63 -4.39 7.81 2.05
CA ASP A 63 -5.20 8.21 0.94
C ASP A 63 -5.55 9.70 0.99
N GLY A 64 -5.73 10.30 -0.19
CA GLY A 64 -6.16 11.70 -0.31
C GLY A 64 -5.06 12.73 -0.06
N ILE A 65 -3.82 12.33 0.22
CA ILE A 65 -2.69 13.26 0.32
C ILE A 65 -2.38 13.81 -1.07
N SER A 66 -2.33 15.15 -1.18
CA SER A 66 -2.00 15.81 -2.44
C SER A 66 -0.49 15.91 -2.66
N ALA A 67 -0.05 15.65 -3.90
CA ALA A 67 1.22 16.15 -4.37
C ALA A 67 1.11 17.66 -4.62
N LEU A 68 2.07 18.43 -4.13
CA LEU A 68 2.06 19.89 -4.20
C LEU A 68 3.16 20.40 -5.14
N ALA A 69 2.86 21.43 -5.94
CA ALA A 69 3.87 22.11 -6.73
C ALA A 69 4.98 22.66 -5.81
N ALA A 70 6.21 22.27 -6.09
CA ALA A 70 7.37 22.68 -5.29
C ALA A 70 7.64 24.18 -5.39
N SER A 71 7.37 24.77 -6.57
CA SER A 71 7.48 26.18 -6.86
C SER A 71 6.42 26.61 -7.90
N ALA A 72 6.26 27.92 -8.08
CA ALA A 72 5.45 28.45 -9.16
C ALA A 72 6.03 28.03 -10.53
N GLY A 73 5.15 27.82 -11.51
CA GLY A 73 5.56 27.42 -12.85
C GLY A 73 4.40 27.13 -13.79
N THR A 74 4.71 26.52 -14.91
CA THR A 74 3.73 26.09 -15.91
C THR A 74 3.77 24.58 -16.05
N VAL A 75 2.62 23.93 -16.06
CA VAL A 75 2.49 22.49 -16.29
C VAL A 75 2.86 22.17 -17.74
N ALA A 76 4.02 21.54 -17.93
CA ALA A 76 4.48 21.12 -19.25
C ALA A 76 3.89 19.77 -19.68
N PHE A 77 3.55 18.93 -18.70
CA PHE A 77 2.96 17.60 -18.90
C PHE A 77 2.02 17.27 -17.72
N ALA A 78 0.88 16.70 -18.02
CA ALA A 78 -0.03 16.13 -17.02
C ALA A 78 -0.87 15.04 -17.71
N ASP A 79 -0.46 13.78 -17.58
CA ASP A 79 -1.13 12.63 -18.21
C ASP A 79 -0.64 11.31 -17.60
N MET A 80 -1.26 10.20 -18.03
CA MET A 80 -0.86 8.85 -17.69
C MET A 80 0.45 8.46 -18.38
N THR A 81 1.33 7.83 -17.65
CA THR A 81 2.57 7.21 -18.13
C THR A 81 2.65 5.76 -17.68
N LEU A 82 3.71 5.04 -18.07
CA LEU A 82 4.00 3.70 -17.52
C LEU A 82 4.20 3.71 -16.00
N MET A 83 4.55 4.87 -15.45
CA MET A 83 4.75 5.09 -14.01
C MET A 83 3.48 5.58 -13.30
N GLY A 84 2.31 5.52 -13.94
CA GLY A 84 1.06 6.10 -13.45
C GLY A 84 0.86 7.55 -13.87
N ASN A 85 -0.18 8.21 -13.34
CA ASN A 85 -0.40 9.63 -13.62
C ASN A 85 0.81 10.45 -13.17
N SER A 86 1.24 11.34 -14.06
CA SER A 86 2.47 12.11 -13.89
C SER A 86 2.28 13.58 -14.25
N VAL A 87 3.01 14.46 -13.56
CA VAL A 87 3.01 15.90 -13.83
C VAL A 87 4.45 16.39 -13.94
N ILE A 88 4.72 17.24 -14.93
CA ILE A 88 5.97 18.01 -15.04
C ILE A 88 5.62 19.49 -14.94
N VAL A 89 6.27 20.20 -14.03
CA VAL A 89 6.16 21.64 -13.89
C VAL A 89 7.48 22.29 -14.30
N GLN A 90 7.43 23.19 -15.29
CA GLN A 90 8.55 24.03 -15.68
C GLN A 90 8.55 25.31 -14.85
N HIS A 91 9.70 25.66 -14.28
CA HIS A 91 9.87 26.84 -13.42
C HIS A 91 10.57 27.98 -14.14
N PRO A 92 10.27 29.26 -13.79
CA PRO A 92 10.88 30.43 -14.47
C PRO A 92 12.41 30.49 -14.38
N ASN A 93 13.01 29.84 -13.39
CA ASN A 93 14.48 29.79 -13.22
C ASN A 93 15.17 28.73 -14.11
N GLY A 94 14.43 28.11 -15.03
CA GLY A 94 14.95 27.10 -15.95
C GLY A 94 15.05 25.69 -15.35
N TRP A 95 14.51 25.45 -14.14
CA TRP A 95 14.40 24.13 -13.56
C TRP A 95 13.05 23.50 -13.90
N ALA A 96 12.94 22.18 -13.72
CA ALA A 96 11.67 21.49 -13.72
C ALA A 96 11.56 20.50 -12.56
N THR A 97 10.32 20.18 -12.20
CA THR A 97 10.01 19.15 -11.23
C THR A 97 9.07 18.13 -11.85
N TYR A 98 9.31 16.85 -11.55
CA TYR A 98 8.52 15.72 -12.01
C TYR A 98 7.90 15.01 -10.80
N TYR A 99 6.62 14.71 -10.94
CA TYR A 99 5.79 14.07 -9.94
C TYR A 99 5.12 12.86 -10.59
N THR A 100 5.24 11.68 -10.01
CA THR A 100 4.56 10.49 -10.54
C THR A 100 4.00 9.60 -9.45
N HIS A 101 3.33 8.52 -9.84
CA HIS A 101 2.50 7.65 -9.01
C HIS A 101 1.28 8.40 -8.44
N LEU A 102 0.71 9.33 -9.21
CA LEU A 102 -0.50 10.02 -8.78
C LEU A 102 -1.75 9.15 -9.06
N ALA A 103 -2.68 9.13 -8.11
CA ALA A 103 -3.99 8.50 -8.28
C ALA A 103 -4.91 9.36 -9.15
N THR A 104 -4.83 10.69 -9.00
CA THR A 104 -5.62 11.64 -9.77
C THR A 104 -4.76 12.80 -10.26
N LEU A 105 -5.23 13.50 -11.30
CA LEU A 105 -4.67 14.77 -11.75
C LEU A 105 -5.64 15.90 -11.43
N ALA A 106 -5.14 16.98 -10.82
CA ALA A 106 -5.89 18.20 -10.51
C ALA A 106 -5.51 19.36 -11.46
N VAL A 107 -4.57 19.12 -12.37
CA VAL A 107 -4.05 20.11 -13.34
C VAL A 107 -3.93 19.45 -14.72
N LYS A 108 -3.85 20.29 -15.75
CA LYS A 108 -3.60 19.88 -17.14
C LYS A 108 -2.44 20.66 -17.73
N ARG A 109 -1.89 20.16 -18.82
CA ARG A 109 -0.84 20.86 -19.59
C ARG A 109 -1.24 22.29 -19.93
N GLY A 110 -0.35 23.22 -19.69
CA GLY A 110 -0.53 24.65 -19.92
C GLY A 110 -1.02 25.42 -18.68
N ASP A 111 -1.49 24.77 -17.65
CA ASP A 111 -1.94 25.44 -16.42
C ASP A 111 -0.76 26.13 -15.73
N ALA A 112 -0.98 27.37 -15.28
CA ALA A 112 -0.08 28.05 -14.36
C ALA A 112 -0.36 27.56 -12.93
N VAL A 113 0.69 27.22 -12.20
CA VAL A 113 0.60 26.76 -10.81
C VAL A 113 1.43 27.63 -9.89
N ARG A 114 0.99 27.76 -8.63
CA ARG A 114 1.72 28.43 -7.56
C ARG A 114 2.40 27.40 -6.67
N ALA A 115 3.46 27.81 -5.97
CA ALA A 115 4.07 26.98 -4.94
C ALA A 115 3.01 26.50 -3.92
N GLY A 116 3.03 25.21 -3.59
CA GLY A 116 2.06 24.59 -2.68
C GLY A 116 0.68 24.28 -3.29
N GLN A 117 0.45 24.58 -4.56
CA GLN A 117 -0.81 24.25 -5.23
C GLN A 117 -0.91 22.73 -5.43
N PRO A 118 -2.05 22.09 -5.14
CA PRO A 118 -2.29 20.68 -5.43
C PRO A 118 -2.20 20.38 -6.93
N LEU A 119 -1.45 19.33 -7.28
CA LEU A 119 -1.28 18.82 -8.65
C LEU A 119 -2.13 17.57 -8.90
N GLY A 120 -2.48 16.85 -7.84
CA GLY A 120 -3.23 15.60 -7.84
C GLY A 120 -3.08 14.90 -6.50
N THR A 121 -3.75 13.78 -6.31
CA THR A 121 -3.58 12.95 -5.11
C THR A 121 -2.51 11.88 -5.35
N ILE A 122 -1.72 11.57 -4.32
CA ILE A 122 -0.69 10.53 -4.37
C ILE A 122 -1.36 9.16 -4.41
N GLY A 123 -0.85 8.28 -5.25
CA GLY A 123 -1.35 6.93 -5.46
C GLY A 123 -0.28 5.86 -5.34
N ALA A 124 -0.63 4.67 -5.80
CA ALA A 124 0.27 3.54 -5.86
C ALA A 124 1.13 3.58 -7.12
N SER A 125 2.35 3.06 -7.01
CA SER A 125 3.21 2.80 -8.15
C SER A 125 2.70 1.57 -8.92
N PRO A 126 2.50 1.65 -10.23
CA PRO A 126 2.16 0.48 -11.04
C PRO A 126 3.22 -0.62 -11.04
N ILE A 127 4.45 -0.28 -10.69
CA ILE A 127 5.60 -1.19 -10.69
C ILE A 127 5.78 -1.85 -9.32
N ASP A 128 5.61 -1.08 -8.22
CA ASP A 128 5.90 -1.55 -6.87
C ASP A 128 4.70 -2.22 -6.19
N GLY A 129 3.53 -2.17 -6.81
CA GLY A 129 2.30 -2.79 -6.35
C GLY A 129 1.31 -1.83 -5.67
N GLU A 130 0.04 -2.22 -5.69
CA GLU A 130 -1.11 -1.39 -5.28
C GLU A 130 -1.09 -0.90 -3.83
N HIS A 131 -0.30 -1.56 -2.97
CA HIS A 131 -0.21 -1.25 -1.55
C HIS A 131 0.96 -0.30 -1.22
N LEU A 132 1.83 0.03 -2.17
CA LEU A 132 2.97 0.90 -1.94
C LEU A 132 2.69 2.29 -2.52
N LYS A 133 1.91 3.09 -1.80
CA LYS A 133 1.65 4.48 -2.16
C LYS A 133 2.79 5.37 -1.72
N HIS A 134 3.29 6.18 -2.64
CA HIS A 134 4.33 7.17 -2.40
C HIS A 134 4.35 8.22 -3.50
N LEU A 135 4.98 9.34 -3.25
CA LEU A 135 5.30 10.29 -4.32
C LEU A 135 6.73 10.03 -4.76
N HIS A 136 6.90 9.58 -6.01
CA HIS A 136 8.19 9.66 -6.68
C HIS A 136 8.39 11.08 -7.22
N PHE A 137 9.50 11.71 -6.83
CA PHE A 137 9.80 13.10 -7.12
C PHE A 137 11.19 13.26 -7.73
N GLU A 138 11.26 13.92 -8.89
CA GLU A 138 12.53 14.25 -9.54
C GLU A 138 12.72 15.78 -9.62
N LEU A 139 13.96 16.23 -9.56
CA LEU A 139 14.36 17.62 -9.73
C LEU A 139 15.32 17.72 -10.93
N TRP A 140 14.97 18.53 -11.93
CA TRP A 140 15.69 18.62 -13.20
C TRP A 140 16.32 20.02 -13.38
N LYS A 141 17.64 20.10 -13.31
CA LYS A 141 18.39 21.31 -13.65
C LYS A 141 18.36 21.50 -15.17
N GLY A 142 18.10 22.72 -15.63
CA GLY A 142 17.97 23.02 -17.06
C GLY A 142 16.66 22.54 -17.71
N GLY A 143 15.66 22.18 -16.87
CA GLY A 143 14.29 21.87 -17.30
C GLY A 143 14.10 20.56 -18.07
N LYS A 144 15.12 19.72 -18.16
CA LYS A 144 15.10 18.43 -18.87
C LYS A 144 15.57 17.29 -17.98
N ARG A 145 15.02 16.10 -18.18
CA ARG A 145 15.37 14.91 -17.40
C ARG A 145 16.86 14.53 -17.46
N SER A 146 17.55 14.89 -18.55
CA SER A 146 19.00 14.72 -18.65
C SER A 146 19.80 15.52 -17.61
N GLY A 147 19.19 16.52 -17.00
CA GLY A 147 19.75 17.31 -15.91
C GLY A 147 19.22 16.93 -14.53
N VAL A 148 18.75 15.69 -14.34
CA VAL A 148 18.27 15.21 -13.05
C VAL A 148 19.37 15.30 -11.99
N VAL A 149 19.00 15.79 -10.82
CA VAL A 149 19.90 15.93 -9.65
C VAL A 149 19.21 15.34 -8.42
N ASP A 150 20.01 14.98 -7.42
CA ASP A 150 19.50 14.53 -6.14
C ASP A 150 18.61 15.62 -5.50
N PRO A 151 17.30 15.36 -5.27
CA PRO A 151 16.43 16.33 -4.63
C PRO A 151 16.66 16.49 -3.13
N ALA A 152 17.21 15.49 -2.43
CA ALA A 152 17.28 15.46 -0.98
C ALA A 152 17.91 16.70 -0.34
N PRO A 153 19.05 17.25 -0.83
CA PRO A 153 19.65 18.45 -0.24
C PRO A 153 18.75 19.70 -0.33
N TYR A 154 17.81 19.74 -1.27
CA TYR A 154 16.91 20.87 -1.46
C TYR A 154 15.64 20.76 -0.62
N LEU A 155 15.15 19.54 -0.35
CA LEU A 155 13.88 19.31 0.32
C LEU A 155 13.83 19.91 1.73
N ASP A 156 14.94 19.90 2.45
CA ASP A 156 15.01 20.43 3.83
C ASP A 156 14.94 21.97 3.87
N THR A 157 15.26 22.64 2.76
CA THR A 157 15.21 24.11 2.65
C THR A 157 13.83 24.63 2.23
N TRP A 158 12.92 23.75 1.79
CA TRP A 158 11.63 24.16 1.24
C TRP A 158 10.57 24.34 2.30
N THR A 159 9.75 25.39 2.11
CA THR A 159 8.59 25.64 2.98
C THR A 159 7.66 24.43 3.03
N ARG A 160 7.24 24.07 4.21
CA ARG A 160 6.30 22.98 4.47
C ARG A 160 4.90 23.54 4.65
N VAL A 161 3.91 22.90 4.03
CA VAL A 161 2.49 23.20 4.21
C VAL A 161 1.88 22.07 5.02
N THR A 162 1.10 22.40 6.05
CA THR A 162 0.44 21.38 6.86
C THR A 162 -0.88 20.98 6.19
N ALA A 163 -1.03 19.70 5.88
CA ALA A 163 -2.32 19.16 5.49
C ALA A 163 -3.22 19.05 6.73
N PRO A 164 -4.49 19.43 6.65
CA PRO A 164 -5.43 19.15 7.71
C PRO A 164 -5.53 17.63 7.87
N TRP A 165 -5.07 17.12 9.02
CA TRP A 165 -5.33 15.75 9.41
C TRP A 165 -6.70 15.71 10.09
N SER A 166 -7.66 15.06 9.48
CA SER A 166 -8.90 14.68 10.15
C SER A 166 -9.00 13.16 10.13
N PRO A 167 -9.07 12.49 11.28
CA PRO A 167 -9.41 11.07 11.35
C PRO A 167 -10.74 10.77 10.64
N LEU A 168 -11.61 11.78 10.51
CA LEU A 168 -12.88 11.71 9.80
C LEU A 168 -12.73 11.76 8.26
N LEU A 169 -11.62 12.29 7.70
CA LEU A 169 -11.38 12.26 6.26
C LEU A 169 -10.97 10.88 5.76
N VAL A 170 -10.36 10.07 6.60
CA VAL A 170 -10.15 8.64 6.32
C VAL A 170 -11.47 7.87 6.41
N ALA A 171 -12.40 8.34 7.24
CA ALA A 171 -13.73 7.76 7.39
C ALA A 171 -14.77 8.30 6.39
N SER A 172 -14.55 9.48 5.79
CA SER A 172 -15.56 10.10 4.90
C SER A 172 -15.47 9.71 3.43
N ASN A 173 -14.40 9.01 3.02
CA ASN A 173 -14.40 8.25 1.77
C ASN A 173 -14.91 6.81 1.95
N THR A 174 -15.33 6.44 3.15
CA THR A 174 -16.16 5.27 3.33
C THR A 174 -17.52 5.57 2.70
N SER A 175 -17.67 5.13 1.45
CA SER A 175 -18.97 4.88 0.88
C SER A 175 -19.83 4.24 1.99
N THR A 176 -21.02 4.74 2.18
CA THR A 176 -22.06 4.27 3.12
C THR A 176 -22.57 2.85 2.82
N LEU A 177 -21.77 2.01 2.20
CA LEU A 177 -21.98 0.58 2.18
C LEU A 177 -21.56 0.08 3.58
N ARG A 178 -22.54 -0.08 4.48
CA ARG A 178 -22.36 -0.82 5.71
C ARG A 178 -21.68 -2.12 5.36
N ASN A 179 -20.43 -2.33 5.83
CA ASN A 179 -19.77 -3.63 5.73
C ASN A 179 -20.76 -4.69 6.22
N GLY A 180 -21.00 -5.71 5.41
CA GLY A 180 -21.91 -6.78 5.76
C GLY A 180 -21.53 -7.39 7.11
N ALA A 181 -22.47 -7.98 7.82
CA ALA A 181 -22.16 -8.75 9.01
C ALA A 181 -21.23 -9.93 8.64
N MET A 182 -20.35 -10.33 9.56
CA MET A 182 -19.59 -11.57 9.41
C MET A 182 -20.58 -12.73 9.29
N SER A 183 -20.43 -13.59 8.28
CA SER A 183 -21.25 -14.77 8.13
C SER A 183 -21.03 -15.76 9.27
N ALA A 184 -21.96 -16.67 9.46
CA ALA A 184 -21.68 -17.87 10.25
C ALA A 184 -20.52 -18.67 9.62
N TYR A 185 -19.79 -19.42 10.45
CA TYR A 185 -18.78 -20.36 9.97
C TYR A 185 -19.43 -21.53 9.22
N ARG A 186 -18.86 -21.90 8.09
CA ARG A 186 -19.39 -22.94 7.21
C ARG A 186 -18.26 -23.79 6.65
N ARG A 187 -18.53 -25.08 6.50
CA ARG A 187 -17.60 -26.01 5.84
C ARG A 187 -17.42 -25.64 4.37
N VAL A 188 -16.22 -25.81 3.87
CA VAL A 188 -15.86 -25.53 2.45
C VAL A 188 -15.93 -26.77 1.55
N GLY A 189 -16.39 -27.90 2.09
CA GLY A 189 -16.55 -29.19 1.40
C GLY A 189 -15.29 -30.06 1.44
N GLU A 190 -15.36 -31.21 0.80
CA GLU A 190 -14.30 -32.20 0.77
C GLU A 190 -13.31 -31.95 -0.40
N ARG A 191 -12.13 -32.56 -0.31
CA ARG A 191 -11.15 -32.53 -1.39
C ARG A 191 -11.68 -33.30 -2.61
N GLY A 192 -11.58 -32.69 -3.79
CA GLY A 192 -12.07 -33.28 -5.04
C GLY A 192 -13.50 -32.89 -5.39
N GLU A 193 -14.26 -32.34 -4.45
CA GLU A 193 -15.60 -31.83 -4.71
C GLU A 193 -15.58 -30.38 -5.22
N ALA A 194 -16.64 -30.01 -5.95
CA ALA A 194 -16.87 -28.61 -6.27
C ALA A 194 -17.04 -27.79 -4.98
N TYR A 195 -16.57 -26.55 -4.99
CA TYR A 195 -16.82 -25.63 -3.86
C TYR A 195 -18.33 -25.38 -3.72
N PRO A 196 -18.84 -25.26 -2.48
CA PRO A 196 -20.23 -24.88 -2.22
C PRO A 196 -20.59 -23.57 -2.93
N GLU A 197 -21.86 -23.38 -3.21
CA GLU A 197 -22.37 -22.22 -3.93
C GLU A 197 -21.96 -20.89 -3.25
N TRP A 198 -22.00 -20.82 -1.93
CA TRP A 198 -21.62 -19.63 -1.19
C TRP A 198 -20.15 -19.24 -1.37
N VAL A 199 -19.23 -20.21 -1.57
CA VAL A 199 -17.82 -19.94 -1.93
C VAL A 199 -17.73 -19.43 -3.36
N ARG A 200 -18.44 -20.08 -4.28
CA ARG A 200 -18.45 -19.67 -5.70
C ARG A 200 -19.02 -18.26 -5.90
N ALA A 201 -19.97 -17.86 -5.06
CA ALA A 201 -20.56 -16.52 -5.06
C ALA A 201 -19.59 -15.41 -4.64
N LEU A 202 -18.39 -15.74 -4.11
CA LEU A 202 -17.34 -14.79 -3.75
C LEU A 202 -16.52 -14.30 -4.96
N LYS A 203 -16.73 -14.85 -6.15
CA LYS A 203 -16.05 -14.41 -7.38
C LYS A 203 -16.30 -12.92 -7.63
N GLY A 204 -15.22 -12.17 -7.86
CA GLY A 204 -15.29 -10.72 -8.11
C GLY A 204 -15.71 -9.88 -6.90
N LYS A 205 -15.74 -10.46 -5.69
CA LYS A 205 -16.07 -9.73 -4.46
C LYS A 205 -14.82 -9.32 -3.70
N ALA A 206 -14.95 -8.22 -2.95
CA ALA A 206 -14.00 -7.79 -1.94
C ALA A 206 -14.49 -8.19 -0.54
N GLY A 207 -13.56 -8.43 0.38
CA GLY A 207 -13.92 -8.76 1.75
C GLY A 207 -12.82 -9.44 2.53
N VAL A 208 -13.17 -9.83 3.77
CA VAL A 208 -12.32 -10.52 4.73
C VAL A 208 -12.86 -11.91 4.98
N TYR A 209 -11.99 -12.88 5.16
CA TYR A 209 -12.34 -14.24 5.53
C TYR A 209 -11.53 -14.70 6.74
N ILE A 210 -12.13 -15.57 7.52
CA ILE A 210 -11.53 -16.21 8.70
C ILE A 210 -11.56 -17.71 8.46
N ILE A 211 -10.41 -18.37 8.56
CA ILE A 211 -10.29 -19.82 8.54
C ILE A 211 -10.07 -20.27 9.99
N ARG A 212 -10.89 -21.18 10.47
CA ARG A 212 -10.72 -21.80 11.77
C ARG A 212 -10.73 -23.33 11.67
N ASP A 213 -10.09 -23.96 12.61
CA ASP A 213 -10.18 -25.41 12.79
C ASP A 213 -11.63 -25.78 13.10
N ALA A 214 -12.13 -26.84 12.49
CA ALA A 214 -13.54 -27.21 12.59
C ALA A 214 -13.91 -27.93 13.88
N ASP A 215 -12.94 -28.54 14.54
CA ASP A 215 -13.13 -29.34 15.75
C ASP A 215 -12.80 -28.53 17.01
N THR A 216 -11.66 -27.82 16.99
CA THR A 216 -11.20 -27.01 18.13
C THR A 216 -11.74 -25.59 18.13
N HIS A 217 -12.21 -25.11 16.98
CA HIS A 217 -12.62 -23.72 16.73
C HIS A 217 -11.49 -22.68 16.88
N GLU A 218 -10.25 -23.14 16.93
CA GLU A 218 -9.08 -22.26 16.93
C GLU A 218 -9.04 -21.42 15.64
N CYS A 219 -8.83 -20.10 15.75
CA CYS A 219 -8.65 -19.24 14.60
C CYS A 219 -7.27 -19.49 13.99
N LEU A 220 -7.23 -20.06 12.80
CA LEU A 220 -5.99 -20.41 12.12
C LEU A 220 -5.45 -19.24 11.30
N TYR A 221 -6.30 -18.61 10.50
CA TYR A 221 -5.88 -17.58 9.56
C TYR A 221 -7.00 -16.56 9.28
N VAL A 222 -6.59 -15.33 9.09
CA VAL A 222 -7.43 -14.25 8.58
C VAL A 222 -6.78 -13.67 7.33
N GLY A 223 -7.56 -13.44 6.29
CA GLY A 223 -7.07 -12.83 5.06
C GLY A 223 -8.14 -11.98 4.39
N SER A 224 -7.73 -11.17 3.44
CA SER A 224 -8.63 -10.33 2.67
C SER A 224 -8.35 -10.34 1.17
N SER A 225 -9.25 -9.73 0.42
CA SER A 225 -9.03 -9.42 -0.99
C SER A 225 -9.86 -8.22 -1.40
N VAL A 226 -9.27 -7.36 -2.20
CA VAL A 226 -9.91 -6.12 -2.72
C VAL A 226 -10.80 -6.36 -3.95
N GLY A 227 -10.92 -7.61 -4.43
CA GLY A 227 -11.75 -7.92 -5.61
C GLY A 227 -11.66 -9.37 -6.11
N ARG A 228 -10.81 -10.19 -5.48
CA ARG A 228 -10.57 -11.59 -5.87
C ARG A 228 -10.76 -12.57 -4.71
N LEU A 229 -11.78 -12.32 -3.89
CA LEU A 229 -11.99 -13.03 -2.63
C LEU A 229 -12.10 -14.55 -2.81
N TYR A 230 -12.76 -15.00 -3.89
CA TYR A 230 -12.84 -16.42 -4.25
C TYR A 230 -11.44 -17.02 -4.47
N ASP A 231 -10.63 -16.40 -5.32
CA ASP A 231 -9.31 -16.93 -5.70
C ASP A 231 -8.36 -16.92 -4.49
N THR A 232 -8.41 -15.84 -3.71
CA THR A 232 -7.55 -15.68 -2.52
C THR A 232 -7.90 -16.70 -1.46
N LEU A 233 -9.19 -16.89 -1.15
CA LEU A 233 -9.64 -17.89 -0.19
C LEU A 233 -9.34 -19.32 -0.64
N THR A 234 -9.68 -19.67 -1.89
CA THR A 234 -9.55 -21.05 -2.37
C THR A 234 -8.10 -21.49 -2.54
N ARG A 235 -7.15 -20.53 -2.64
CA ARG A 235 -5.72 -20.81 -2.66
C ARG A 235 -5.28 -21.58 -1.42
N HIS A 236 -5.85 -21.32 -0.26
CA HIS A 236 -5.54 -22.02 0.98
C HIS A 236 -5.97 -23.50 0.99
N PHE A 237 -6.73 -23.94 0.01
CA PHE A 237 -7.24 -25.32 -0.08
C PHE A 237 -6.66 -26.08 -1.26
N GLN A 238 -5.70 -25.51 -1.96
CA GLN A 238 -5.04 -26.13 -3.11
C GLN A 238 -3.72 -26.77 -2.66
N THR A 239 -3.47 -28.01 -3.18
CA THR A 239 -2.13 -28.62 -3.04
C THR A 239 -1.22 -28.01 -4.10
N TRP A 240 -0.29 -27.20 -3.68
CA TRP A 240 0.74 -26.67 -4.57
C TRP A 240 1.73 -27.75 -4.92
N ARG A 241 1.72 -28.23 -6.16
CA ARG A 241 2.85 -28.95 -6.73
C ARG A 241 3.79 -27.89 -7.30
N ARG A 242 4.99 -27.78 -6.74
CA ARG A 242 6.06 -26.98 -7.33
C ARG A 242 6.23 -27.41 -8.79
N TRP A 243 5.92 -26.56 -9.74
CA TRP A 243 6.32 -26.74 -11.12
C TRP A 243 7.80 -26.38 -11.20
N LYS A 244 8.66 -27.41 -11.31
CA LYS A 244 10.12 -27.24 -11.44
C LYS A 244 10.39 -26.40 -12.69
N GLY A 245 10.60 -25.10 -12.54
CA GLY A 245 11.02 -24.24 -13.64
C GLY A 245 10.51 -22.79 -13.59
N PHE A 246 9.30 -22.54 -13.14
CA PHE A 246 8.70 -21.19 -13.23
C PHE A 246 9.09 -20.25 -12.09
N TRP A 247 9.53 -20.77 -10.93
CA TRP A 247 9.81 -19.99 -9.72
C TRP A 247 11.26 -20.09 -9.23
N LYS A 248 12.18 -20.48 -10.10
CA LYS A 248 13.61 -20.44 -9.75
C LYS A 248 14.04 -19.00 -9.61
N GLY A 249 14.20 -18.55 -8.37
CA GLY A 249 14.87 -17.31 -8.04
C GLY A 249 14.11 -16.28 -7.22
N GLN A 250 12.78 -16.33 -7.14
CA GLN A 250 12.01 -15.33 -6.37
C GLN A 250 11.66 -15.76 -4.93
N TYR A 251 11.55 -17.05 -4.69
CA TYR A 251 11.30 -17.61 -3.37
C TYR A 251 12.31 -18.71 -3.13
N GLY A 252 13.15 -18.59 -2.12
CA GLY A 252 14.19 -19.58 -1.80
C GLY A 252 13.66 -21.02 -1.72
N GLU A 253 14.55 -22.00 -1.85
CA GLU A 253 14.18 -23.40 -1.64
C GLU A 253 13.56 -23.55 -0.26
N GLY A 254 12.26 -23.93 -0.22
CA GLY A 254 11.51 -24.12 1.03
C GLY A 254 10.39 -23.11 1.28
N ALA A 255 10.32 -21.97 0.58
CA ALA A 255 9.20 -21.04 0.75
C ALA A 255 7.92 -21.64 0.16
N ASP A 256 6.97 -21.98 1.02
CA ASP A 256 5.60 -22.30 0.62
C ASP A 256 4.92 -20.98 0.20
N PRO A 257 4.35 -20.87 -1.01
CA PRO A 257 3.71 -19.64 -1.48
C PRO A 257 2.43 -19.30 -0.72
N GLY A 258 2.05 -20.03 0.30
CA GLY A 258 0.92 -19.76 1.16
C GLY A 258 0.55 -20.94 2.05
N LEU A 259 0.00 -20.61 3.20
CA LEU A 259 -0.52 -21.59 4.14
C LEU A 259 -1.68 -22.35 3.51
N THR A 260 -1.63 -23.68 3.57
CA THR A 260 -2.67 -24.57 3.05
C THR A 260 -3.31 -25.38 4.15
N TYR A 261 -4.63 -25.55 4.05
CA TYR A 261 -5.45 -26.27 5.04
C TYR A 261 -6.25 -27.39 4.36
N PRO A 262 -6.41 -28.56 5.01
CA PRO A 262 -7.33 -29.59 4.54
C PRO A 262 -8.77 -29.06 4.57
N ARG A 263 -9.48 -29.13 3.45
CA ARG A 263 -10.87 -28.60 3.35
C ARG A 263 -11.82 -29.19 4.37
N ALA A 264 -11.69 -30.49 4.66
CA ALA A 264 -12.52 -31.19 5.62
C ALA A 264 -12.26 -30.78 7.09
N ALA A 265 -11.06 -30.24 7.38
CA ALA A 265 -10.66 -29.88 8.74
C ALA A 265 -10.97 -28.44 9.13
N VAL A 266 -11.53 -27.64 8.24
CA VAL A 266 -11.71 -26.21 8.48
C VAL A 266 -13.12 -25.71 8.20
N GLU A 267 -13.44 -24.61 8.87
CA GLU A 267 -14.62 -23.80 8.62
C GLU A 267 -14.21 -22.36 8.29
N VAL A 268 -15.01 -21.71 7.49
CA VAL A 268 -14.74 -20.34 7.02
C VAL A 268 -15.93 -19.45 7.28
N ALA A 269 -15.65 -18.26 7.82
CA ALA A 269 -16.58 -17.14 7.87
C ALA A 269 -16.08 -16.03 6.93
N VAL A 270 -17.00 -15.29 6.33
CA VAL A 270 -16.69 -14.22 5.36
C VAL A 270 -17.50 -12.98 5.70
N ARG A 271 -16.85 -11.82 5.56
CA ARG A 271 -17.49 -10.51 5.56
C ARG A 271 -17.22 -9.83 4.22
N LEU A 272 -18.25 -9.49 3.48
CA LEU A 272 -18.08 -8.65 2.28
C LEU A 272 -17.87 -7.20 2.70
N THR A 273 -16.92 -6.54 2.05
CA THR A 273 -16.58 -5.14 2.28
C THR A 273 -16.51 -4.41 0.95
N SER A 274 -16.33 -3.09 0.98
CA SER A 274 -15.79 -2.40 -0.19
C SER A 274 -14.34 -2.82 -0.45
N SER A 275 -13.85 -2.61 -1.67
CA SER A 275 -12.44 -2.88 -2.00
C SER A 275 -11.48 -2.09 -1.11
N ASN A 276 -11.86 -0.86 -0.75
CA ASN A 276 -11.03 0.02 0.08
C ASN A 276 -10.99 -0.41 1.56
N ASP A 277 -12.05 -1.06 2.05
CA ASP A 277 -12.17 -1.43 3.47
C ASP A 277 -11.62 -2.83 3.78
N ALA A 278 -11.35 -3.65 2.75
CA ALA A 278 -11.01 -5.05 2.93
C ALA A 278 -9.76 -5.26 3.80
N LEU A 279 -8.70 -4.49 3.55
CA LEU A 279 -7.45 -4.59 4.29
C LEU A 279 -7.56 -4.05 5.71
N ASP A 280 -8.26 -2.94 5.90
CA ASP A 280 -8.50 -2.36 7.22
C ASP A 280 -9.30 -3.30 8.12
N GLU A 281 -10.29 -3.96 7.53
CA GLU A 281 -11.10 -4.94 8.25
C GLU A 281 -10.30 -6.21 8.57
N GLU A 282 -9.43 -6.67 7.67
CA GLU A 282 -8.50 -7.78 7.93
C GLU A 282 -7.67 -7.50 9.18
N MET A 283 -7.03 -6.33 9.24
CA MET A 283 -6.17 -5.93 10.36
C MET A 283 -6.94 -5.86 11.68
N ARG A 284 -8.18 -5.32 11.67
CA ARG A 284 -9.04 -5.29 12.85
C ARG A 284 -9.38 -6.70 13.34
N VAL A 285 -9.66 -7.61 12.41
CA VAL A 285 -10.00 -8.99 12.73
C VAL A 285 -8.77 -9.74 13.25
N ILE A 286 -7.58 -9.56 12.64
CA ILE A 286 -6.31 -10.14 13.11
C ILE A 286 -6.00 -9.67 14.54
N ALA A 287 -6.06 -8.37 14.80
CA ALA A 287 -5.77 -7.80 16.12
C ALA A 287 -6.71 -8.34 17.21
N ARG A 288 -7.98 -8.60 16.86
CA ARG A 288 -8.99 -9.13 17.79
C ARG A 288 -8.86 -10.63 18.02
N LEU A 289 -8.63 -11.42 16.95
CA LEU A 289 -8.69 -12.88 17.01
C LEU A 289 -7.31 -13.52 17.24
N ARG A 290 -6.22 -12.83 16.95
CA ARG A 290 -4.84 -13.33 17.05
C ARG A 290 -4.67 -14.71 16.40
N PRO A 291 -4.95 -14.84 15.10
CA PRO A 291 -4.94 -16.13 14.43
C PRO A 291 -3.53 -16.75 14.49
N ARG A 292 -3.47 -18.06 14.66
CA ARG A 292 -2.23 -18.83 14.86
C ARG A 292 -1.21 -18.62 13.74
N ASP A 293 -1.66 -18.61 12.51
CA ASP A 293 -0.78 -18.70 11.33
C ASP A 293 -0.53 -17.34 10.63
N ASN A 294 -1.15 -16.23 11.08
CA ASN A 294 -0.81 -14.90 10.59
C ASN A 294 0.50 -14.44 11.23
N GLN A 295 1.58 -14.44 10.45
CA GLN A 295 2.88 -13.91 10.91
C GLN A 295 2.93 -12.37 10.87
N ILE A 296 2.12 -11.76 10.01
CA ILE A 296 2.05 -10.30 9.82
C ILE A 296 0.74 -9.81 10.44
N GLY A 297 0.82 -8.72 11.23
CA GLY A 297 -0.36 -8.08 11.82
C GLY A 297 -0.72 -8.56 13.22
N GLN A 298 0.00 -9.54 13.78
CA GLN A 298 -0.07 -9.82 15.21
C GLN A 298 0.77 -8.77 15.97
N PRO A 299 0.30 -8.24 17.12
CA PRO A 299 1.17 -7.51 18.01
C PRO A 299 2.28 -8.48 18.45
N ASP A 300 3.53 -8.08 18.33
CA ASP A 300 4.67 -8.86 18.82
C ASP A 300 4.37 -9.29 20.25
N ALA A 301 4.47 -10.59 20.51
CA ALA A 301 4.60 -11.07 21.88
C ALA A 301 5.83 -10.34 22.43
N ALA A 302 5.63 -9.57 23.51
CA ALA A 302 6.68 -8.81 24.14
C ALA A 302 7.87 -9.76 24.40
N THR A 303 8.84 -9.75 23.52
CA THR A 303 10.16 -10.23 23.83
C THR A 303 10.75 -9.19 24.76
N ASP A 304 10.79 -9.54 26.03
CA ASP A 304 11.53 -8.83 27.07
C ASP A 304 13.03 -9.03 26.76
N GLU A 305 13.50 -8.38 25.72
CA GLU A 305 14.91 -8.16 25.46
C GLU A 305 15.16 -6.68 25.54
N THR A 306 15.66 -6.29 26.71
CA THR A 306 16.40 -5.06 26.94
C THR A 306 17.42 -4.87 25.82
N ILE A 307 17.10 -3.95 24.91
CA ILE A 307 18.08 -3.47 23.93
C ILE A 307 19.01 -2.52 24.70
N PRO A 308 20.29 -2.85 24.86
CA PRO A 308 21.25 -1.89 25.37
C PRO A 308 21.61 -0.93 24.22
N PHE A 309 21.36 0.36 24.48
CA PHE A 309 21.70 1.58 23.72
C PHE A 309 20.81 1.95 22.54
#